data_82a0f88d2c3cccfcdd9adc070823c2e5
#
_entry.id   82a0f88d2c3cccfcdd9adc070823c2e5
#
_cell.length_a   1.000
_cell.length_b   1.000
_cell.length_c   1.000
_cell.angle_alpha   90.00
_cell.angle_beta   90.00
_cell.angle_gamma   90.00
#
_symmetry.space_group_name_H-M   'P 1'
#
loop_
_entity.id
_entity.type
_entity.pdbx_description
1 polymer ?
#
loop_
_entity_poly.entity_id
_entity_poly.type
_entity_poly.pdbx_seq_one_letter_code
_entity_poly.pdbx_strand_id
1 'polypeptide(L)'
;IEERTPKYQLKSDSQYIYIDEQGYILEVTSDAKDLTTIVGYQTTDFTIGNKIEENDIEKINNIPQIIQELEKNNLLNELTSIDIKDKNDYIVNFENLHKVAHLGNMTSLNEKMNFVKEIMSKEQDYEGEVFVNVDLNNGEYPYFREKV
;
A
#
# COMPACT_ATOMS: atom_id res chain seq x y z
N ILE A 1 -22.80 -22.27 5.51
CA ILE A 1 -22.60 -20.81 5.65
C ILE A 1 -21.11 -20.55 5.64
N GLU A 2 -20.69 -19.76 4.68
CA GLU A 2 -19.31 -19.40 4.53
C GLU A 2 -19.02 -18.15 5.39
N GLU A 3 -18.13 -18.28 6.38
CA GLU A 3 -17.70 -17.13 7.14
C GLU A 3 -16.58 -16.41 6.39
N ARG A 4 -16.74 -15.09 6.24
CA ARG A 4 -15.73 -14.26 5.59
C ARG A 4 -14.90 -13.57 6.65
N THR A 5 -13.59 -13.63 6.46
CA THR A 5 -12.63 -13.06 7.39
C THR A 5 -12.09 -11.73 6.84
N PRO A 6 -12.08 -10.65 7.63
CA PRO A 6 -11.50 -9.39 7.19
C PRO A 6 -10.01 -9.57 6.86
N LYS A 7 -9.60 -9.04 5.72
CA LYS A 7 -8.20 -9.08 5.27
C LYS A 7 -7.60 -7.69 5.17
N TYR A 8 -8.39 -6.74 4.71
CA TYR A 8 -7.96 -5.35 4.50
C TYR A 8 -9.00 -4.41 5.08
N GLN A 9 -8.57 -3.18 5.34
CA GLN A 9 -9.50 -2.10 5.68
C GLN A 9 -9.26 -0.91 4.75
N LEU A 10 -10.34 -0.42 4.15
CA LEU A 10 -10.31 0.80 3.37
C LEU A 10 -10.49 1.97 4.32
N LYS A 11 -9.61 2.96 4.24
CA LYS A 11 -9.72 4.14 5.08
C LYS A 11 -10.48 5.23 4.34
N SER A 12 -11.56 5.71 4.97
CA SER A 12 -12.33 6.87 4.52
C SER A 12 -12.37 7.85 5.70
N ASP A 13 -12.25 9.11 5.47
CA ASP A 13 -12.15 10.20 6.46
C ASP A 13 -12.19 9.77 7.95
N SER A 14 -13.38 9.41 8.46
CA SER A 14 -13.58 9.01 9.85
C SER A 14 -13.99 7.55 10.00
N GLN A 15 -13.98 6.78 8.90
CA GLN A 15 -14.47 5.40 8.91
C GLN A 15 -13.48 4.43 8.31
N TYR A 16 -13.65 3.15 8.67
CA TYR A 16 -12.91 2.03 8.09
C TYR A 16 -13.91 1.02 7.56
N ILE A 17 -13.66 0.55 6.36
CA ILE A 17 -14.49 -0.44 5.70
C ILE A 17 -13.70 -1.74 5.64
N TYR A 18 -14.13 -2.76 6.38
CA TYR A 18 -13.45 -4.05 6.38
C TYR A 18 -13.90 -4.85 5.17
N ILE A 19 -12.92 -5.38 4.44
CA ILE A 19 -13.19 -6.23 3.28
C ILE A 19 -12.42 -7.54 3.42
N ASP A 20 -12.93 -8.58 2.79
CA ASP A 20 -12.23 -9.84 2.72
C ASP A 20 -11.26 -9.86 1.54
N GLU A 21 -10.57 -10.98 1.37
CA GLU A 21 -9.59 -11.19 0.31
C GLU A 21 -10.18 -11.02 -1.09
N GLN A 22 -11.46 -11.29 -1.25
CA GLN A 22 -12.17 -11.20 -2.54
C GLN A 22 -12.80 -9.83 -2.79
N GLY A 23 -12.77 -8.94 -1.81
CA GLY A 23 -13.33 -7.60 -1.94
C GLY A 23 -14.76 -7.45 -1.45
N TYR A 24 -15.30 -8.44 -0.73
CA TYR A 24 -16.63 -8.31 -0.13
C TYR A 24 -16.59 -7.41 1.08
N ILE A 25 -17.54 -6.50 1.17
CA ILE A 25 -17.66 -5.55 2.28
C ILE A 25 -18.31 -6.27 3.47
N LEU A 26 -17.61 -6.31 4.60
CA LEU A 26 -18.03 -7.04 5.78
C LEU A 26 -18.58 -6.12 6.87
N GLU A 27 -18.00 -4.94 7.03
CA GLU A 27 -18.37 -4.03 8.09
C GLU A 27 -17.92 -2.61 7.77
N VAL A 28 -18.67 -1.63 8.23
CA VAL A 28 -18.31 -0.21 8.17
C VAL A 28 -18.32 0.30 9.61
N THR A 29 -17.19 0.84 10.07
CA THR A 29 -17.04 1.24 11.47
C THR A 29 -16.08 2.43 11.59
N SER A 30 -16.08 3.07 12.75
CA SER A 30 -15.11 4.13 13.06
C SER A 30 -13.84 3.58 13.68
N ASP A 31 -13.78 2.27 13.96
CA ASP A 31 -12.65 1.64 14.65
C ASP A 31 -11.71 0.93 13.69
N ALA A 32 -10.44 1.34 13.68
CA ALA A 32 -9.41 0.63 12.92
C ALA A 32 -9.06 -0.69 13.59
N LYS A 33 -8.73 -1.70 12.79
CA LYS A 33 -8.15 -2.97 13.25
C LYS A 33 -6.70 -3.07 12.79
N ASP A 34 -6.03 -4.11 13.28
CA ASP A 34 -4.68 -4.46 12.82
C ASP A 34 -4.76 -5.18 11.48
N LEU A 35 -5.18 -4.45 10.46
CA LEU A 35 -5.31 -4.91 9.08
C LEU A 35 -4.53 -3.98 8.18
N THR A 36 -4.12 -4.48 7.00
CA THR A 36 -3.49 -3.62 6.00
C THR A 36 -4.48 -2.54 5.57
N THR A 37 -4.08 -1.29 5.74
CA THR A 37 -4.91 -0.12 5.41
C THR A 37 -4.69 0.29 3.96
N ILE A 38 -5.79 0.49 3.22
CA ILE A 38 -5.76 0.83 1.81
C ILE A 38 -6.40 2.20 1.61
N VAL A 39 -5.73 3.05 0.83
CA VAL A 39 -6.23 4.36 0.43
C VAL A 39 -6.16 4.47 -1.10
N GLY A 40 -6.77 5.50 -1.66
CA GLY A 40 -6.71 5.75 -3.10
C GLY A 40 -7.67 4.88 -3.93
N TYR A 41 -8.59 4.18 -3.29
CA TYR A 41 -9.59 3.36 -3.97
C TYR A 41 -10.68 4.24 -4.59
N GLN A 42 -11.38 3.67 -5.60
CA GLN A 42 -12.45 4.38 -6.34
C GLN A 42 -13.85 4.07 -5.80
N THR A 43 -14.01 2.97 -5.09
CA THR A 43 -15.31 2.54 -4.55
C THR A 43 -15.93 3.63 -3.68
N THR A 44 -17.21 3.91 -3.88
CA THR A 44 -17.95 4.89 -3.08
C THR A 44 -19.17 4.28 -2.38
N ASP A 45 -19.67 3.14 -2.84
CA ASP A 45 -20.80 2.44 -2.24
C ASP A 45 -20.30 1.31 -1.36
N PHE A 46 -20.48 1.44 -0.04
CA PHE A 46 -20.00 0.48 0.95
C PHE A 46 -21.13 -0.34 1.56
N THR A 47 -22.06 -0.77 0.72
CA THR A 47 -23.16 -1.65 1.17
C THR A 47 -22.60 -3.00 1.61
N ILE A 48 -22.86 -3.38 2.85
CA ILE A 48 -22.40 -4.66 3.41
C ILE A 48 -22.96 -5.82 2.58
N GLY A 49 -22.11 -6.78 2.25
CA GLY A 49 -22.43 -7.93 1.43
C GLY A 49 -22.12 -7.74 -0.04
N ASN A 50 -21.93 -6.52 -0.50
CA ASN A 50 -21.52 -6.24 -1.88
C ASN A 50 -20.01 -6.28 -2.02
N LYS A 51 -19.53 -6.44 -3.25
CA LYS A 51 -18.11 -6.28 -3.55
C LYS A 51 -17.78 -4.81 -3.82
N ILE A 52 -16.55 -4.43 -3.53
CA ILE A 52 -16.00 -3.15 -3.98
C ILE A 52 -15.85 -3.18 -5.51
N GLU A 53 -15.54 -2.03 -6.11
CA GLU A 53 -15.41 -1.94 -7.57
C GLU A 53 -14.29 -2.85 -8.10
N GLU A 54 -14.49 -3.38 -9.31
CA GLU A 54 -13.57 -4.33 -9.93
C GLU A 54 -12.17 -3.74 -10.13
N ASN A 55 -12.06 -2.47 -10.48
CA ASN A 55 -10.77 -1.80 -10.62
C ASN A 55 -9.98 -1.80 -9.31
N ASP A 56 -10.66 -1.65 -8.18
CA ASP A 56 -10.03 -1.70 -6.87
C ASP A 56 -9.60 -3.13 -6.54
N ILE A 57 -10.42 -4.12 -6.86
CA ILE A 57 -10.11 -5.54 -6.63
C ILE A 57 -8.84 -5.94 -7.39
N GLU A 58 -8.71 -5.53 -8.65
CA GLU A 58 -7.53 -5.83 -9.46
C GLU A 58 -6.25 -5.31 -8.81
N LYS A 59 -6.29 -4.09 -8.29
CA LYS A 59 -5.15 -3.49 -7.62
C LYS A 59 -4.85 -4.16 -6.28
N ILE A 60 -5.89 -4.49 -5.52
CA ILE A 60 -5.75 -5.15 -4.22
C ILE A 60 -5.13 -6.55 -4.38
N ASN A 61 -5.37 -7.21 -5.49
CA ASN A 61 -4.78 -8.52 -5.77
C ASN A 61 -3.25 -8.50 -5.82
N ASN A 62 -2.64 -7.34 -6.00
CA ASN A 62 -1.19 -7.18 -6.01
C ASN A 62 -0.61 -6.89 -4.61
N ILE A 63 -1.45 -6.58 -3.64
CA ILE A 63 -0.99 -6.20 -2.29
C ILE A 63 -0.23 -7.32 -1.58
N PRO A 64 -0.64 -8.61 -1.66
CA PRO A 64 0.13 -9.67 -1.01
C PRO A 64 1.60 -9.71 -1.41
N GLN A 65 1.93 -9.42 -2.68
CA GLN A 65 3.32 -9.37 -3.14
C GLN A 65 4.07 -8.20 -2.51
N ILE A 66 3.42 -7.05 -2.41
CA ILE A 66 4.01 -5.86 -1.77
C ILE A 66 4.29 -6.16 -0.29
N ILE A 67 3.34 -6.76 0.41
CA ILE A 67 3.50 -7.12 1.82
C ILE A 67 4.64 -8.11 2.01
N GLN A 68 4.75 -9.11 1.13
CA GLN A 68 5.82 -10.09 1.20
C GLN A 68 7.20 -9.42 1.08
N GLU A 69 7.35 -8.48 0.17
CA GLU A 69 8.61 -7.77 -0.01
C GLU A 69 8.90 -6.80 1.15
N LEU A 70 7.87 -6.18 1.71
CA LEU A 70 8.02 -5.37 2.93
C LEU A 70 8.51 -6.22 4.10
N GLU A 71 7.95 -7.41 4.25
CA GLU A 71 8.34 -8.33 5.32
C GLU A 71 9.79 -8.78 5.16
N LYS A 72 10.21 -9.12 3.94
CA LYS A 72 11.60 -9.51 3.66
C LYS A 72 12.60 -8.43 4.01
N ASN A 73 12.21 -7.18 3.91
CA ASN A 73 13.06 -6.04 4.17
C ASN A 73 12.88 -5.45 5.57
N ASN A 74 12.10 -6.11 6.42
CA ASN A 74 11.81 -5.65 7.79
C ASN A 74 11.13 -4.27 7.83
N LEU A 75 10.31 -3.97 6.82
CA LEU A 75 9.58 -2.71 6.71
C LEU A 75 8.09 -2.85 7.00
N LEU A 76 7.58 -4.07 7.13
CA LEU A 76 6.13 -4.29 7.29
C LEU A 76 5.58 -3.62 8.54
N ASN A 77 6.33 -3.64 9.65
CA ASN A 77 5.89 -3.03 10.91
C ASN A 77 5.79 -1.51 10.84
N GLU A 78 6.44 -0.90 9.86
CA GLU A 78 6.44 0.56 9.67
C GLU A 78 5.35 1.02 8.69
N LEU A 79 4.69 0.08 8.04
CA LEU A 79 3.65 0.37 7.05
C LEU A 79 2.42 0.99 7.71
N THR A 80 1.96 2.13 7.19
CA THR A 80 0.73 2.77 7.65
C THR A 80 -0.41 2.64 6.65
N SER A 81 -0.12 2.67 5.36
CA SER A 81 -1.14 2.44 4.33
C SER A 81 -0.49 2.17 2.97
N ILE A 82 -1.28 1.59 2.07
CA ILE A 82 -0.89 1.40 0.67
C ILE A 82 -1.90 2.16 -0.19
N ASP A 83 -1.38 3.04 -1.05
CA ASP A 83 -2.21 3.83 -1.97
C ASP A 83 -2.27 3.11 -3.31
N ILE A 84 -3.48 2.76 -3.72
CA ILE A 84 -3.74 2.03 -4.95
C ILE A 84 -4.34 2.90 -6.06
N LYS A 85 -4.25 4.22 -5.94
CA LYS A 85 -4.88 5.14 -6.88
C LYS A 85 -4.44 4.91 -8.32
N ASP A 86 -3.15 4.66 -8.53
CA ASP A 86 -2.57 4.45 -9.86
C ASP A 86 -1.95 3.06 -9.95
N LYS A 87 -2.45 2.23 -10.85
CA LYS A 87 -1.91 0.87 -11.07
C LYS A 87 -0.46 0.87 -11.55
N ASN A 88 0.01 2.00 -12.05
CA ASN A 88 1.38 2.16 -12.52
C ASN A 88 2.28 2.82 -11.49
N ASP A 89 1.73 3.19 -10.33
CA ASP A 89 2.52 3.78 -9.25
C ASP A 89 1.88 3.48 -7.89
N TYR A 90 2.06 2.25 -7.41
CA TYR A 90 1.66 1.89 -6.05
C TYR A 90 2.54 2.64 -5.07
N ILE A 91 1.90 3.26 -4.07
CA ILE A 91 2.61 4.07 -3.07
C ILE A 91 2.46 3.42 -1.72
N VAL A 92 3.57 3.29 -1.01
CA VAL A 92 3.61 2.74 0.35
C VAL A 92 3.90 3.90 1.30
N ASN A 93 3.01 4.11 2.26
CA ASN A 93 3.13 5.19 3.23
C ASN A 93 3.71 4.69 4.54
N PHE A 94 4.74 5.39 5.03
CA PHE A 94 5.37 5.13 6.32
C PHE A 94 5.27 6.43 7.15
N GLU A 95 4.07 6.75 7.61
CA GLU A 95 3.81 8.04 8.26
C GLU A 95 4.66 8.25 9.51
N ASN A 96 4.90 7.20 10.29
CA ASN A 96 5.70 7.31 11.51
C ASN A 96 7.17 7.60 11.21
N LEU A 97 7.62 7.32 10.00
CA LEU A 97 8.98 7.61 9.56
C LEU A 97 9.04 8.87 8.70
N HIS A 98 7.90 9.52 8.50
CA HIS A 98 7.75 10.70 7.62
C HIS A 98 8.26 10.42 6.21
N LYS A 99 7.97 9.22 5.70
CA LYS A 99 8.41 8.76 4.38
C LYS A 99 7.28 8.18 3.56
N VAL A 100 7.40 8.34 2.26
CA VAL A 100 6.50 7.77 1.26
C VAL A 100 7.36 7.11 0.19
N ALA A 101 7.02 5.90 -0.24
CA ALA A 101 7.78 5.20 -1.28
C ALA A 101 6.91 4.98 -2.51
N HIS A 102 7.38 5.47 -3.66
CA HIS A 102 6.74 5.27 -4.96
C HIS A 102 7.33 4.02 -5.61
N LEU A 103 6.55 2.94 -5.65
CA LEU A 103 7.01 1.65 -6.16
C LEU A 103 6.87 1.50 -7.68
N GLY A 104 6.01 2.32 -8.30
CA GLY A 104 5.68 2.13 -9.71
C GLY A 104 4.74 0.94 -9.89
N ASN A 105 4.90 0.23 -11.01
CA ASN A 105 4.13 -0.99 -11.26
C ASN A 105 4.76 -2.18 -10.53
N MET A 106 4.25 -3.38 -10.76
CA MET A 106 4.70 -4.59 -10.07
C MET A 106 5.99 -5.20 -10.64
N THR A 107 6.57 -4.57 -11.68
CA THR A 107 7.81 -5.06 -12.30
C THR A 107 9.00 -4.84 -11.39
N SER A 108 9.87 -5.84 -11.26
CA SER A 108 11.10 -5.76 -10.45
C SER A 108 10.85 -5.36 -8.99
N LEU A 109 9.75 -5.80 -8.44
CA LEU A 109 9.33 -5.39 -7.10
C LEU A 109 10.36 -5.73 -6.02
N ASN A 110 11.00 -6.90 -6.12
CA ASN A 110 12.04 -7.32 -5.17
C ASN A 110 13.20 -6.33 -5.15
N GLU A 111 13.73 -5.99 -6.32
CA GLU A 111 14.85 -5.05 -6.44
C GLU A 111 14.45 -3.66 -5.95
N LYS A 112 13.25 -3.21 -6.34
CA LYS A 112 12.73 -1.92 -5.92
C LYS A 112 12.62 -1.84 -4.40
N MET A 113 12.11 -2.88 -3.76
CA MET A 113 11.94 -2.87 -2.31
C MET A 113 13.29 -2.88 -1.57
N ASN A 114 14.28 -3.57 -2.13
CA ASN A 114 15.64 -3.53 -1.59
C ASN A 114 16.20 -2.10 -1.63
N PHE A 115 15.95 -1.36 -2.71
CA PHE A 115 16.34 0.05 -2.82
C PHE A 115 15.59 0.92 -1.82
N VAL A 116 14.29 0.66 -1.61
CA VAL A 116 13.52 1.39 -0.59
C VAL A 116 14.20 1.25 0.77
N LYS A 117 14.54 0.02 1.15
CA LYS A 117 15.20 -0.25 2.43
C LYS A 117 16.52 0.48 2.54
N GLU A 118 17.35 0.42 1.52
CA GLU A 118 18.66 1.06 1.49
C GLU A 118 18.54 2.58 1.62
N ILE A 119 17.67 3.18 0.81
CA ILE A 119 17.50 4.65 0.82
C ILE A 119 16.94 5.11 2.16
N MET A 120 15.94 4.42 2.70
CA MET A 120 15.36 4.78 4.00
C MET A 120 16.41 4.69 5.13
N SER A 121 17.30 3.72 5.04
CA SER A 121 18.38 3.57 6.02
C SER A 121 19.39 4.72 5.94
N LYS A 122 19.65 5.24 4.75
CA LYS A 122 20.56 6.37 4.56
C LYS A 122 19.94 7.72 4.90
N GLU A 123 18.63 7.85 4.72
CA GLU A 123 17.91 9.11 4.87
C GLU A 123 17.03 9.14 6.12
N GLN A 124 17.44 8.48 7.19
CA GLN A 124 16.64 8.34 8.41
C GLN A 124 16.22 9.67 9.02
N ASP A 125 17.10 10.66 8.96
CA ASP A 125 16.89 11.95 9.63
C ASP A 125 16.07 12.94 8.80
N TYR A 126 15.65 12.55 7.60
CA TYR A 126 14.99 13.45 6.65
C TYR A 126 13.58 12.98 6.30
N GLU A 127 12.66 13.93 6.24
CA GLU A 127 11.31 13.69 5.76
C GLU A 127 11.28 13.80 4.24
N GLY A 128 10.60 12.88 3.56
CA GLY A 128 10.51 12.97 2.10
C GLY A 128 9.99 11.75 1.40
N GLU A 129 10.24 11.68 0.10
CA GLU A 129 9.73 10.64 -0.79
C GLU A 129 10.86 9.83 -1.39
N VAL A 130 10.68 8.52 -1.41
CA VAL A 130 11.60 7.57 -2.03
C VAL A 130 11.01 7.18 -3.39
N PHE A 131 11.78 7.35 -4.45
CA PHE A 131 11.33 7.01 -5.81
C PHE A 131 12.10 5.81 -6.32
N VAL A 132 11.44 4.66 -6.36
CA VAL A 132 11.97 3.45 -6.99
C VAL A 132 11.15 3.09 -8.23
N ASN A 133 10.23 3.97 -8.62
CA ASN A 133 9.37 3.83 -9.79
C ASN A 133 10.08 4.26 -11.08
N VAL A 134 11.34 3.88 -11.18
CA VAL A 134 12.22 4.18 -12.31
C VAL A 134 12.48 2.91 -13.09
N ASP A 135 12.97 3.05 -14.32
CA ASP A 135 13.28 1.90 -15.17
C ASP A 135 14.69 1.40 -14.86
N LEU A 136 14.76 0.44 -13.93
CA LEU A 136 16.04 -0.15 -13.52
C LEU A 136 16.76 -0.86 -14.67
N ASN A 137 16.01 -1.38 -15.66
CA ASN A 137 16.59 -2.09 -16.80
C ASN A 137 17.23 -1.14 -17.80
N ASN A 138 16.83 0.14 -17.81
CA ASN A 138 17.42 1.17 -18.68
C ASN A 138 18.45 2.03 -17.97
N GLY A 139 18.93 1.58 -16.81
CA GLY A 139 19.97 2.29 -16.08
C GLY A 139 19.51 3.51 -15.31
N GLU A 140 18.21 3.69 -15.12
CA GLU A 140 17.69 4.73 -14.23
C GLU A 140 17.92 4.32 -12.80
N TYR A 141 18.21 5.29 -11.94
CA TYR A 141 18.52 5.04 -10.54
C TYR A 141 17.42 5.52 -9.61
N PRO A 142 17.07 4.73 -8.58
CA PRO A 142 16.20 5.20 -7.50
C PRO A 142 16.81 6.41 -6.81
N TYR A 143 15.95 7.26 -6.26
CA TYR A 143 16.41 8.47 -5.58
C TYR A 143 15.46 8.88 -4.45
N PHE A 144 15.95 9.76 -3.59
CA PHE A 144 15.19 10.35 -2.50
C PHE A 144 15.02 11.85 -2.76
N ARG A 145 13.82 12.35 -2.46
CA ARG A 145 13.55 13.78 -2.53
C ARG A 145 13.10 14.26 -1.16
N GLU A 146 13.95 15.07 -0.52
CA GLU A 146 13.64 15.64 0.78
C GLU A 146 12.47 16.61 0.68
N LYS A 147 11.59 16.56 1.68
CA LYS A 147 10.50 17.51 1.81
C LYS A 147 11.06 18.83 2.35
N VAL A 148 10.80 19.90 1.63
CA VAL A 148 11.28 21.24 2.00
C VAL A 148 10.17 22.03 2.67
#